data_738744c6a4c19e523305fc1caa80cf11
#
_entry.id   738744c6a4c19e523305fc1caa80cf11
#
_cell.length_a   1.000
_cell.length_b   1.000
_cell.length_c   1.000
_cell.angle_alpha   90.00
_cell.angle_beta   90.00
_cell.angle_gamma   90.00
#
_symmetry.space_group_name_H-M   'P 1'
#
loop_
_entity.id
_entity.type
_entity.pdbx_description
1 polymer ?
#
loop_
_entity_poly.entity_id
_entity_poly.type
_entity_poly.pdbx_seq_one_letter_code
_entity_poly.pdbx_strand_id
1 'polypeptide(L)'
;MTASIRIRLSIMMFLEFFIWGAWFVTLGTYLLHKGPGGLSATGTQVGVAFLTQSIGAIVAPFIIGLIADRFFSAQKILGVLHLAGAVLLWRASNAPDFSSFYPSILTYMVLYMPTLALANSISFRQMQNPQKEFAPIRVLGTLGWIVAGLTIGWLNWEQTNSLQSTFLMAAGASALLGVFSFTLPATPPVKKDQSSSLGDLLGLEAIGMLRNRSYLIFFLASIAICIPLAFYYGFTNPFLNEVGMKSAAGVQSLGQVSELLFMLAIPLFFSRLGVKKMLAIGMAAWVLRYLFFAYGDGLGNYWMLIVGIVLHGICYDFFFVTGQIYTDNLAGERFKSSAQGFITLATYGVGMLIGTLLSGRIFDAYQTTPTTHDWRMIWLIPAGIAALVLLAFLAFFREQPQPQTAMADTLRDPATPLTQAV
;
A
#
# COMPACT_ATOMS: atom_id res chain seq x y z
N MET A 1 -1.98 -19.89 -20.33
CA MET A 1 -0.58 -19.39 -20.14
C MET A 1 0.37 -20.58 -19.99
N THR A 2 1.60 -20.52 -20.57
CA THR A 2 2.62 -21.57 -20.42
C THR A 2 3.29 -21.51 -19.04
N ALA A 3 3.83 -22.65 -18.55
CA ALA A 3 4.53 -22.69 -17.26
C ALA A 3 5.72 -21.70 -17.19
N SER A 4 6.48 -21.57 -18.27
CA SER A 4 7.62 -20.64 -18.36
C SER A 4 7.19 -19.18 -18.19
N ILE A 5 6.09 -18.75 -18.83
CA ILE A 5 5.55 -17.42 -18.69
C ILE A 5 5.08 -17.18 -17.25
N ARG A 6 4.35 -18.14 -16.68
CA ARG A 6 3.85 -18.07 -15.30
C ARG A 6 5.00 -17.88 -14.30
N ILE A 7 6.09 -18.63 -14.43
CA ILE A 7 7.28 -18.50 -13.57
C ILE A 7 7.89 -17.10 -13.70
N ARG A 8 8.06 -16.59 -14.93
CA ARG A 8 8.64 -15.25 -15.13
C ARG A 8 7.77 -14.14 -14.52
N LEU A 9 6.46 -14.20 -14.68
CA LEU A 9 5.53 -13.24 -14.08
C LEU A 9 5.52 -13.35 -12.54
N SER A 10 5.63 -14.57 -12.00
CA SER A 10 5.74 -14.81 -10.56
C SER A 10 7.00 -14.20 -9.97
N ILE A 11 8.16 -14.37 -10.64
CA ILE A 11 9.44 -13.75 -10.23
C ILE A 11 9.34 -12.23 -10.30
N MET A 12 8.76 -11.69 -11.38
CA MET A 12 8.53 -10.25 -11.52
C MET A 12 7.70 -9.71 -10.34
N MET A 13 6.55 -10.31 -10.03
CA MET A 13 5.69 -9.87 -8.93
C MET A 13 6.39 -9.99 -7.57
N PHE A 14 7.12 -11.07 -7.33
CA PHE A 14 7.89 -11.25 -6.11
C PHE A 14 8.91 -10.13 -5.94
N LEU A 15 9.74 -9.88 -6.96
CA LEU A 15 10.79 -8.85 -6.89
C LEU A 15 10.20 -7.45 -6.79
N GLU A 16 9.10 -7.16 -7.49
CA GLU A 16 8.40 -5.86 -7.45
C GLU A 16 8.07 -5.47 -6.02
N PHE A 17 7.42 -6.34 -5.28
CA PHE A 17 7.00 -6.06 -3.90
C PHE A 17 8.10 -6.31 -2.86
N PHE A 18 9.06 -7.18 -3.15
CA PHE A 18 10.27 -7.32 -2.33
C PHE A 18 11.06 -6.00 -2.29
N ILE A 19 11.25 -5.35 -3.43
CA ILE A 19 11.92 -4.05 -3.54
C ILE A 19 11.25 -3.02 -2.64
N TRP A 20 9.93 -2.93 -2.67
CA TRP A 20 9.18 -1.98 -1.85
C TRP A 20 9.25 -2.32 -0.36
N GLY A 21 8.98 -3.58 0.00
CA GLY A 21 9.05 -4.06 1.38
C GLY A 21 10.45 -3.97 1.99
N ALA A 22 11.50 -4.01 1.16
CA ALA A 22 12.89 -4.00 1.60
C ALA A 22 13.32 -2.73 2.35
N TRP A 23 12.68 -1.59 2.11
CA TRP A 23 13.07 -0.31 2.75
C TRP A 23 11.89 0.45 3.36
N PHE A 24 10.69 0.29 2.82
CA PHE A 24 9.54 1.13 3.17
C PHE A 24 9.10 0.97 4.62
N VAL A 25 9.11 -0.26 5.14
CA VAL A 25 8.69 -0.56 6.51
C VAL A 25 9.60 0.10 7.54
N THR A 26 10.92 0.10 7.29
CA THR A 26 11.94 0.62 8.21
C THR A 26 12.35 2.06 7.93
N LEU A 27 11.76 2.70 6.92
CA LEU A 27 12.11 4.06 6.52
C LEU A 27 12.03 5.04 7.68
N GLY A 28 10.95 5.00 8.48
CA GLY A 28 10.78 5.89 9.63
C GLY A 28 11.92 5.73 10.65
N THR A 29 12.26 4.50 11.00
CA THR A 29 13.36 4.20 11.94
C THR A 29 14.71 4.66 11.40
N TYR A 30 14.98 4.40 10.11
CA TYR A 30 16.21 4.87 9.45
C TYR A 30 16.34 6.40 9.50
N LEU A 31 15.28 7.11 9.16
CA LEU A 31 15.29 8.58 9.14
C LEU A 31 15.49 9.19 10.53
N LEU A 32 14.78 8.64 11.54
CA LEU A 32 14.80 9.16 12.91
C LEU A 32 16.09 8.81 13.67
N HIS A 33 16.79 7.74 13.28
CA HIS A 33 17.97 7.27 14.00
C HIS A 33 19.06 8.36 14.06
N LYS A 34 19.51 8.65 15.29
CA LYS A 34 20.56 9.64 15.57
C LYS A 34 21.91 8.96 15.62
N GLY A 35 22.79 9.33 14.71
CA GLY A 35 24.14 8.79 14.64
C GLY A 35 24.40 8.01 13.34
N PRO A 36 25.54 7.28 13.28
CA PRO A 36 25.90 6.51 12.10
C PRO A 36 24.80 5.51 11.74
N GLY A 37 24.45 5.44 10.46
CA GLY A 37 23.39 4.53 9.97
C GLY A 37 21.98 5.11 9.95
N GLY A 38 21.80 6.39 10.32
CA GLY A 38 20.55 7.13 10.23
C GLY A 38 20.76 8.58 9.75
N LEU A 39 19.67 9.32 9.58
CA LEU A 39 19.72 10.71 9.05
C LEU A 39 19.38 11.77 10.08
N SER A 40 19.11 11.42 11.33
CA SER A 40 18.71 12.34 12.41
C SER A 40 17.57 13.28 12.01
N ALA A 41 16.63 12.78 11.19
CA ALA A 41 15.50 13.54 10.69
C ALA A 41 14.46 13.79 11.79
N THR A 42 13.63 14.82 11.61
CA THR A 42 12.46 15.09 12.46
C THR A 42 11.27 14.23 12.03
N GLY A 43 10.25 14.09 12.89
CA GLY A 43 9.01 13.43 12.52
C GLY A 43 8.31 14.10 11.33
N THR A 44 8.37 15.43 11.25
CA THR A 44 7.89 16.19 10.09
C THR A 44 8.61 15.76 8.80
N GLN A 45 9.92 15.57 8.84
CA GLN A 45 10.70 15.08 7.69
C GLN A 45 10.35 13.64 7.34
N VAL A 46 10.07 12.78 8.32
CA VAL A 46 9.51 11.42 8.08
C VAL A 46 8.19 11.53 7.33
N GLY A 47 7.27 12.37 7.78
CA GLY A 47 6.01 12.60 7.08
C GLY A 47 6.21 13.06 5.63
N VAL A 48 7.14 13.99 5.39
CA VAL A 48 7.49 14.46 4.03
C VAL A 48 8.12 13.34 3.19
N ALA A 49 8.91 12.44 3.77
CA ALA A 49 9.44 11.29 3.06
C ALA A 49 8.34 10.31 2.62
N PHE A 50 7.38 10.00 3.48
CA PHE A 50 6.24 9.15 3.12
C PHE A 50 5.27 9.83 2.13
N LEU A 51 5.19 11.17 2.11
CA LEU A 51 4.44 11.93 1.12
C LEU A 51 4.89 11.63 -0.33
N THR A 52 6.14 11.25 -0.53
CA THR A 52 6.67 10.89 -1.87
C THR A 52 5.88 9.77 -2.54
N GLN A 53 5.32 8.84 -1.77
CA GLN A 53 4.40 7.80 -2.27
C GLN A 53 3.14 8.41 -2.88
N SER A 54 2.53 9.37 -2.20
CA SER A 54 1.32 10.06 -2.70
C SER A 54 1.63 10.83 -3.99
N ILE A 55 2.75 11.54 -4.02
CA ILE A 55 3.19 12.25 -5.23
C ILE A 55 3.41 11.27 -6.38
N GLY A 56 4.12 10.18 -6.14
CA GLY A 56 4.34 9.12 -7.12
C GLY A 56 3.03 8.51 -7.63
N ALA A 57 2.09 8.21 -6.74
CA ALA A 57 0.79 7.64 -7.11
C ALA A 57 -0.07 8.61 -7.95
N ILE A 58 -0.02 9.91 -7.67
CA ILE A 58 -0.72 10.94 -8.47
C ILE A 58 -0.07 11.07 -9.86
N VAL A 59 1.25 11.00 -9.95
CA VAL A 59 1.99 11.18 -11.20
C VAL A 59 1.99 9.91 -12.07
N ALA A 60 1.89 8.73 -11.46
CA ALA A 60 2.00 7.44 -12.14
C ALA A 60 1.06 7.27 -13.37
N PRO A 61 -0.25 7.62 -13.33
CA PRO A 61 -1.14 7.48 -14.47
C PRO A 61 -0.70 8.29 -15.69
N PHE A 62 -0.07 9.45 -15.46
CA PHE A 62 0.45 10.30 -16.55
C PHE A 62 1.65 9.66 -17.25
N ILE A 63 2.57 9.08 -16.49
CA ILE A 63 3.73 8.38 -17.03
C ILE A 63 3.27 7.17 -17.85
N ILE A 64 2.32 6.39 -17.36
CA ILE A 64 1.81 5.22 -18.06
C ILE A 64 1.03 5.63 -19.30
N GLY A 65 0.03 6.50 -19.16
CA GLY A 65 -0.85 6.88 -20.26
C GLY A 65 -0.15 7.66 -21.38
N LEU A 66 0.85 8.48 -21.05
CA LEU A 66 1.56 9.30 -22.04
C LEU A 66 2.75 8.58 -22.69
N ILE A 67 3.42 7.69 -21.96
CA ILE A 67 4.68 7.08 -22.41
C ILE A 67 4.50 5.60 -22.72
N ALA A 68 4.05 4.82 -21.73
CA ALA A 68 4.03 3.37 -21.81
C ALA A 68 3.00 2.87 -22.83
N ASP A 69 1.81 3.46 -22.83
CA ASP A 69 0.72 3.00 -23.70
C ASP A 69 0.91 3.41 -25.17
N ARG A 70 1.80 4.36 -25.46
CA ARG A 70 1.93 4.93 -26.81
C ARG A 70 3.20 4.55 -27.55
N PHE A 71 4.35 4.51 -26.86
CA PHE A 71 5.63 4.50 -27.54
C PHE A 71 6.48 3.26 -27.32
N PHE A 72 6.36 2.61 -26.18
CA PHE A 72 7.28 1.55 -25.78
C PHE A 72 6.57 0.31 -25.25
N SER A 73 7.20 -0.83 -25.39
CA SER A 73 6.72 -2.07 -24.78
C SER A 73 6.81 -2.01 -23.25
N ALA A 74 5.75 -2.40 -22.55
CA ALA A 74 5.62 -2.25 -21.09
C ALA A 74 6.78 -2.90 -20.31
N GLN A 75 7.26 -4.08 -20.73
CA GLN A 75 8.37 -4.76 -20.08
C GLN A 75 9.71 -4.01 -20.23
N LYS A 76 9.90 -3.28 -21.34
CA LYS A 76 11.14 -2.47 -21.54
C LYS A 76 11.12 -1.25 -20.64
N ILE A 77 9.97 -0.58 -20.52
CA ILE A 77 9.81 0.56 -19.60
C ILE A 77 10.00 0.10 -18.17
N LEU A 78 9.38 -1.02 -17.76
CA LEU A 78 9.57 -1.62 -16.44
C LEU A 78 11.07 -1.80 -16.16
N GLY A 79 11.81 -2.36 -17.12
CA GLY A 79 13.26 -2.56 -17.00
C GLY A 79 14.04 -1.25 -16.79
N VAL A 80 13.76 -0.24 -17.61
CA VAL A 80 14.45 1.07 -17.52
C VAL A 80 14.12 1.77 -16.20
N LEU A 81 12.84 1.77 -15.77
CA LEU A 81 12.43 2.40 -14.52
C LEU A 81 13.10 1.75 -13.31
N HIS A 82 13.21 0.42 -13.28
CA HIS A 82 13.90 -0.29 -12.21
C HIS A 82 15.41 -0.10 -12.22
N LEU A 83 16.06 -0.03 -13.38
CA LEU A 83 17.49 0.29 -13.45
C LEU A 83 17.78 1.72 -12.96
N ALA A 84 16.96 2.69 -13.37
CA ALA A 84 17.05 4.06 -12.85
C ALA A 84 16.75 4.10 -11.34
N GLY A 85 15.73 3.36 -10.90
CA GLY A 85 15.36 3.21 -9.50
C GLY A 85 16.50 2.61 -8.65
N ALA A 86 17.23 1.62 -9.17
CA ALA A 86 18.39 1.04 -8.49
C ALA A 86 19.48 2.09 -8.20
N VAL A 87 19.77 2.96 -9.17
CA VAL A 87 20.74 4.05 -8.98
C VAL A 87 20.24 5.05 -7.92
N LEU A 88 18.95 5.37 -7.92
CA LEU A 88 18.37 6.30 -6.95
C LEU A 88 18.35 5.73 -5.54
N LEU A 89 18.04 4.45 -5.37
CA LEU A 89 18.11 3.76 -4.09
C LEU A 89 19.56 3.66 -3.57
N TRP A 90 20.50 3.38 -4.46
CA TRP A 90 21.93 3.41 -4.10
C TRP A 90 22.38 4.81 -3.66
N ARG A 91 21.94 5.87 -4.34
CA ARG A 91 22.19 7.26 -3.90
C ARG A 91 21.53 7.55 -2.54
N ALA A 92 20.30 7.10 -2.33
CA ALA A 92 19.59 7.26 -1.07
C ALA A 92 20.34 6.57 0.10
N SER A 93 20.90 5.37 -0.13
CA SER A 93 21.68 4.65 0.89
C SER A 93 22.97 5.37 1.30
N ASN A 94 23.53 6.22 0.45
CA ASN A 94 24.77 6.96 0.68
C ASN A 94 24.51 8.43 1.03
N ALA A 95 23.26 8.84 1.25
CA ALA A 95 22.92 10.20 1.60
C ALA A 95 23.42 10.55 3.01
N PRO A 96 24.16 11.65 3.20
CA PRO A 96 24.69 12.03 4.50
C PRO A 96 23.64 12.71 5.40
N ASP A 97 22.57 13.22 4.80
CA ASP A 97 21.51 13.98 5.48
C ASP A 97 20.18 13.87 4.73
N PHE A 98 19.11 14.35 5.37
CA PHE A 98 17.76 14.33 4.79
C PHE A 98 17.65 15.13 3.48
N SER A 99 18.36 16.26 3.36
CA SER A 99 18.29 17.13 2.18
C SER A 99 18.87 16.43 0.93
N SER A 100 19.91 15.63 1.12
CA SER A 100 20.51 14.79 0.08
C SER A 100 19.70 13.53 -0.22
N PHE A 101 19.04 12.96 0.81
CA PHE A 101 18.20 11.76 0.71
C PHE A 101 16.89 12.05 -0.05
N TYR A 102 16.20 13.13 0.33
CA TYR A 102 14.83 13.41 -0.14
C TYR A 102 14.67 13.48 -1.67
N PRO A 103 15.52 14.19 -2.42
CA PRO A 103 15.40 14.22 -3.89
C PRO A 103 15.53 12.85 -4.53
N SER A 104 16.38 11.97 -3.97
CA SER A 104 16.59 10.63 -4.48
C SER A 104 15.34 9.76 -4.27
N ILE A 105 14.75 9.78 -3.05
CA ILE A 105 13.57 8.99 -2.75
C ILE A 105 12.31 9.53 -3.44
N LEU A 106 12.18 10.85 -3.59
CA LEU A 106 11.08 11.45 -4.35
C LEU A 106 11.11 11.02 -5.80
N THR A 107 12.26 11.17 -6.46
CA THR A 107 12.43 10.76 -7.87
C THR A 107 12.22 9.26 -8.01
N TYR A 108 12.75 8.46 -7.06
CA TYR A 108 12.52 7.02 -7.03
C TYR A 108 11.02 6.68 -6.98
N MET A 109 10.25 7.29 -6.07
CA MET A 109 8.81 7.00 -5.94
C MET A 109 8.01 7.43 -7.17
N VAL A 110 8.37 8.52 -7.83
CA VAL A 110 7.77 8.92 -9.11
C VAL A 110 8.04 7.89 -10.21
N LEU A 111 9.21 7.24 -10.22
CA LEU A 111 9.54 6.19 -11.18
C LEU A 111 8.97 4.82 -10.77
N TYR A 112 8.87 4.54 -9.46
CA TYR A 112 8.44 3.24 -8.95
C TYR A 112 6.92 3.06 -9.00
N MET A 113 6.11 4.06 -8.64
CA MET A 113 4.65 3.91 -8.63
C MET A 113 4.05 3.46 -9.98
N PRO A 114 4.52 3.94 -11.14
CA PRO A 114 4.09 3.40 -12.43
C PRO A 114 4.40 1.93 -12.65
N THR A 115 5.48 1.40 -12.04
CA THR A 115 5.89 0.00 -12.26
C THR A 115 4.87 -1.00 -11.72
N LEU A 116 4.14 -0.67 -10.66
CA LEU A 116 3.05 -1.48 -10.13
C LEU A 116 1.95 -1.74 -11.16
N ALA A 117 1.53 -0.70 -11.87
CA ALA A 117 0.53 -0.82 -12.93
C ALA A 117 1.10 -1.51 -14.18
N LEU A 118 2.38 -1.27 -14.53
CA LEU A 118 3.05 -1.98 -15.62
C LEU A 118 3.16 -3.48 -15.35
N ALA A 119 3.54 -3.89 -14.15
CA ALA A 119 3.64 -5.30 -13.75
C ALA A 119 2.27 -6.01 -13.86
N ASN A 120 1.19 -5.35 -13.42
CA ASN A 120 -0.17 -5.85 -13.59
C ASN A 120 -0.55 -5.94 -15.07
N SER A 121 -0.31 -4.91 -15.87
CA SER A 121 -0.61 -4.88 -17.30
C SER A 121 0.15 -5.96 -18.07
N ILE A 122 1.45 -6.15 -17.80
CA ILE A 122 2.26 -7.22 -18.38
C ILE A 122 1.63 -8.58 -18.05
N SER A 123 1.24 -8.78 -16.79
CA SER A 123 0.64 -10.03 -16.33
C SER A 123 -0.69 -10.32 -17.05
N PHE A 124 -1.61 -9.36 -17.05
CA PHE A 124 -2.93 -9.54 -17.67
C PHE A 124 -2.88 -9.86 -19.16
N ARG A 125 -1.94 -9.26 -19.88
CA ARG A 125 -1.79 -9.50 -21.32
C ARG A 125 -1.30 -10.91 -21.69
N GLN A 126 -0.71 -11.63 -20.74
CA GLN A 126 -0.24 -13.00 -20.94
C GLN A 126 -1.27 -14.05 -20.51
N MET A 127 -2.39 -13.63 -19.90
CA MET A 127 -3.41 -14.51 -19.35
C MET A 127 -4.55 -14.71 -20.33
N GLN A 128 -5.01 -15.98 -20.45
CA GLN A 128 -6.23 -16.31 -21.17
C GLN A 128 -7.47 -16.15 -20.27
N ASN A 129 -7.31 -16.44 -18.99
CA ASN A 129 -8.35 -16.25 -17.97
C ASN A 129 -7.74 -15.50 -16.77
N PRO A 130 -7.75 -14.14 -16.79
CA PRO A 130 -7.19 -13.33 -15.71
C PRO A 130 -7.76 -13.67 -14.33
N GLN A 131 -9.06 -13.98 -14.26
CA GLN A 131 -9.75 -14.31 -13.01
C GLN A 131 -9.17 -15.54 -12.30
N LYS A 132 -8.71 -16.55 -13.05
CA LYS A 132 -8.10 -17.77 -12.50
C LYS A 132 -6.57 -17.69 -12.36
N GLU A 133 -5.93 -16.95 -13.25
CA GLU A 133 -4.48 -16.99 -13.42
C GLU A 133 -3.73 -15.86 -12.68
N PHE A 134 -4.39 -14.73 -12.39
CA PHE A 134 -3.73 -13.56 -11.79
C PHE A 134 -3.47 -13.74 -10.29
N ALA A 135 -4.45 -14.18 -9.51
CA ALA A 135 -4.32 -14.30 -8.06
C ALA A 135 -3.11 -15.13 -7.61
N PRO A 136 -2.82 -16.33 -8.18
CA PRO A 136 -1.62 -17.09 -7.82
C PRO A 136 -0.28 -16.38 -8.11
N ILE A 137 -0.27 -15.46 -9.09
CA ILE A 137 0.92 -14.67 -9.43
C ILE A 137 1.02 -13.48 -8.46
N ARG A 138 -0.10 -12.81 -8.19
CA ARG A 138 -0.14 -11.63 -7.31
C ARG A 138 0.24 -11.95 -5.86
N VAL A 139 -0.14 -13.13 -5.36
CA VAL A 139 0.26 -13.63 -4.03
C VAL A 139 1.78 -13.65 -3.84
N LEU A 140 2.57 -13.92 -4.91
CA LEU A 140 4.03 -13.88 -4.84
C LEU A 140 4.55 -12.48 -4.50
N GLY A 141 3.80 -11.43 -4.85
CA GLY A 141 4.13 -10.06 -4.40
C GLY A 141 4.06 -9.93 -2.88
N THR A 142 2.96 -10.33 -2.26
CA THR A 142 2.85 -10.33 -0.78
C THR A 142 3.95 -11.17 -0.14
N LEU A 143 4.26 -12.32 -0.72
CA LEU A 143 5.38 -13.14 -0.25
C LEU A 143 6.73 -12.41 -0.37
N GLY A 144 6.96 -11.67 -1.46
CA GLY A 144 8.17 -10.83 -1.63
C GLY A 144 8.32 -9.81 -0.52
N TRP A 145 7.23 -9.11 -0.16
CA TRP A 145 7.21 -8.16 0.95
C TRP A 145 7.53 -8.84 2.29
N ILE A 146 6.90 -9.97 2.59
CA ILE A 146 7.15 -10.75 3.80
C ILE A 146 8.61 -11.18 3.90
N VAL A 147 9.16 -11.73 2.81
CA VAL A 147 10.57 -12.16 2.76
C VAL A 147 11.52 -10.99 3.00
N ALA A 148 11.23 -9.81 2.45
CA ALA A 148 12.03 -8.61 2.70
C ALA A 148 12.05 -8.24 4.19
N GLY A 149 10.90 -8.18 4.86
CA GLY A 149 10.80 -7.90 6.29
C GLY A 149 11.51 -8.95 7.17
N LEU A 150 11.33 -10.23 6.85
CA LEU A 150 12.01 -11.32 7.55
C LEU A 150 13.53 -11.26 7.36
N THR A 151 14.00 -10.87 6.17
CA THR A 151 15.43 -10.71 5.87
C THR A 151 16.06 -9.62 6.73
N ILE A 152 15.39 -8.46 6.86
CA ILE A 152 15.82 -7.35 7.72
C ILE A 152 15.94 -7.81 9.17
N GLY A 153 14.92 -8.51 9.67
CA GLY A 153 14.92 -9.05 11.04
C GLY A 153 15.98 -10.11 11.27
N TRP A 154 16.18 -11.03 10.32
CA TRP A 154 17.20 -12.08 10.42
C TRP A 154 18.62 -11.50 10.42
N LEU A 155 18.88 -10.48 9.62
CA LEU A 155 20.18 -9.80 9.56
C LEU A 155 20.39 -8.81 10.71
N ASN A 156 19.39 -8.62 11.59
CA ASN A 156 19.43 -7.73 12.75
C ASN A 156 19.79 -6.27 12.42
N TRP A 157 19.45 -5.78 11.22
CA TRP A 157 19.83 -4.44 10.77
C TRP A 157 19.23 -3.32 11.61
N GLU A 158 18.08 -3.54 12.26
CA GLU A 158 17.47 -2.60 13.20
C GLU A 158 18.33 -2.46 14.47
N GLN A 159 18.81 -3.58 15.05
CA GLN A 159 19.60 -3.60 16.29
C GLN A 159 21.06 -3.19 16.07
N THR A 160 21.58 -3.40 14.86
CA THR A 160 22.97 -3.03 14.50
C THR A 160 23.07 -1.62 13.90
N ASN A 161 21.95 -0.87 13.83
CA ASN A 161 21.89 0.44 13.19
C ASN A 161 22.38 0.46 11.74
N SER A 162 22.10 -0.63 11.01
CA SER A 162 22.56 -0.83 9.64
C SER A 162 21.44 -0.69 8.61
N LEU A 163 20.41 0.12 8.92
CA LEU A 163 19.20 0.25 8.09
C LEU A 163 19.46 0.89 6.71
N GLN A 164 20.58 1.61 6.51
CA GLN A 164 20.99 2.01 5.16
C GLN A 164 21.15 0.80 4.20
N SER A 165 21.47 -0.39 4.73
CA SER A 165 21.60 -1.63 3.95
C SER A 165 20.27 -2.06 3.33
N THR A 166 19.13 -1.64 3.87
CA THR A 166 17.81 -1.90 3.29
C THR A 166 17.66 -1.27 1.91
N PHE A 167 18.20 -0.06 1.72
CA PHE A 167 18.24 0.60 0.42
C PHE A 167 19.19 -0.06 -0.56
N LEU A 168 20.34 -0.59 -0.07
CA LEU A 168 21.27 -1.36 -0.92
C LEU A 168 20.64 -2.68 -1.37
N MET A 169 19.96 -3.39 -0.46
CA MET A 169 19.19 -4.60 -0.79
C MET A 169 18.11 -4.31 -1.83
N ALA A 170 17.34 -3.23 -1.63
CA ALA A 170 16.33 -2.79 -2.58
C ALA A 170 16.94 -2.38 -3.94
N ALA A 171 18.09 -1.70 -3.94
CA ALA A 171 18.81 -1.31 -5.15
C ALA A 171 19.27 -2.55 -5.94
N GLY A 172 19.86 -3.54 -5.25
CA GLY A 172 20.27 -4.80 -5.86
C GLY A 172 19.09 -5.58 -6.47
N ALA A 173 17.98 -5.68 -5.74
CA ALA A 173 16.77 -6.32 -6.23
C ALA A 173 16.13 -5.55 -7.41
N SER A 174 16.15 -4.21 -7.36
CA SER A 174 15.67 -3.35 -8.44
C SER A 174 16.54 -3.49 -9.71
N ALA A 175 17.86 -3.54 -9.56
CA ALA A 175 18.74 -3.81 -10.69
C ALA A 175 18.49 -5.20 -11.30
N LEU A 176 18.31 -6.22 -10.45
CA LEU A 176 17.97 -7.58 -10.88
C LEU A 176 16.65 -7.60 -11.65
N LEU A 177 15.58 -7.00 -11.11
CA LEU A 177 14.28 -6.91 -11.79
C LEU A 177 14.40 -6.10 -13.08
N GLY A 178 15.19 -5.01 -13.08
CA GLY A 178 15.44 -4.19 -14.24
C GLY A 178 16.02 -4.99 -15.41
N VAL A 179 17.09 -5.75 -15.18
CA VAL A 179 17.68 -6.64 -16.18
C VAL A 179 16.74 -7.78 -16.56
N PHE A 180 16.09 -8.40 -15.56
CA PHE A 180 15.17 -9.51 -15.77
C PHE A 180 13.97 -9.10 -16.63
N SER A 181 13.50 -7.86 -16.53
CA SER A 181 12.36 -7.34 -17.29
C SER A 181 12.53 -7.43 -18.80
N PHE A 182 13.75 -7.38 -19.31
CA PHE A 182 14.02 -7.57 -20.75
C PHE A 182 13.84 -9.03 -21.23
N THR A 183 13.74 -9.97 -20.30
CA THR A 183 13.43 -11.39 -20.59
C THR A 183 11.94 -11.71 -20.52
N LEU A 184 11.11 -10.78 -20.04
CA LEU A 184 9.65 -10.94 -19.94
C LEU A 184 9.03 -11.02 -21.34
N PRO A 185 7.84 -11.63 -21.46
CA PRO A 185 7.13 -11.70 -22.73
C PRO A 185 6.88 -10.31 -23.31
N ALA A 186 7.01 -10.19 -24.61
CA ALA A 186 6.79 -8.93 -25.32
C ALA A 186 5.36 -8.41 -25.10
N THR A 187 5.27 -7.19 -24.59
CA THR A 187 4.01 -6.52 -24.30
C THR A 187 4.00 -5.16 -25.02
N PRO A 188 3.73 -5.16 -26.35
CA PRO A 188 3.79 -3.95 -27.18
C PRO A 188 2.69 -2.97 -26.78
N PRO A 189 2.85 -1.66 -27.07
CA PRO A 189 1.83 -0.66 -26.81
C PRO A 189 0.53 -0.98 -27.57
N VAL A 190 -0.61 -0.66 -26.94
CA VAL A 190 -1.90 -0.72 -27.62
C VAL A 190 -2.09 0.61 -28.32
N LYS A 191 -2.19 0.59 -29.65
CA LYS A 191 -2.60 1.77 -30.42
C LYS A 191 -4.04 2.14 -30.00
N LYS A 192 -4.18 3.11 -29.13
CA LYS A 192 -5.47 3.75 -28.86
C LYS A 192 -5.59 4.95 -29.79
N ASP A 193 -6.61 4.93 -30.66
CA ASP A 193 -6.94 6.05 -31.55
C ASP A 193 -7.49 7.28 -30.82
N GLN A 194 -7.70 7.18 -29.49
CA GLN A 194 -8.21 8.28 -28.68
C GLN A 194 -7.16 8.71 -27.66
N SER A 195 -6.86 10.00 -27.65
CA SER A 195 -6.07 10.65 -26.60
C SER A 195 -6.88 10.62 -25.30
N SER A 196 -6.47 9.82 -24.31
CA SER A 196 -7.03 9.93 -22.96
C SER A 196 -6.80 11.35 -22.45
N SER A 197 -7.85 12.01 -21.98
CA SER A 197 -7.74 13.33 -21.36
C SER A 197 -7.07 13.21 -19.99
N LEU A 198 -6.54 14.30 -19.44
CA LEU A 198 -6.04 14.34 -18.08
C LEU A 198 -7.13 13.93 -17.06
N GLY A 199 -8.38 14.29 -17.35
CA GLY A 199 -9.53 13.91 -16.54
C GLY A 199 -9.77 12.41 -16.53
N ASP A 200 -9.61 11.73 -17.66
CA ASP A 200 -9.76 10.28 -17.77
C ASP A 200 -8.67 9.55 -16.98
N LEU A 201 -7.42 10.05 -17.04
CA LEU A 201 -6.29 9.48 -16.31
C LEU A 201 -6.43 9.61 -14.79
N LEU A 202 -7.03 10.69 -14.31
CA LEU A 202 -7.32 10.93 -12.89
C LEU A 202 -8.66 10.32 -12.44
N GLY A 203 -9.40 9.69 -13.34
CA GLY A 203 -10.70 9.14 -13.02
C GLY A 203 -11.78 10.19 -12.74
N LEU A 204 -11.61 11.44 -13.21
CA LEU A 204 -12.53 12.53 -12.91
C LEU A 204 -13.93 12.33 -13.51
N GLU A 205 -14.09 11.46 -14.50
CA GLU A 205 -15.41 11.04 -15.00
C GLU A 205 -16.26 10.40 -13.89
N ALA A 206 -15.60 9.75 -12.90
CA ALA A 206 -16.28 9.13 -11.77
C ALA A 206 -16.78 10.15 -10.71
N ILE A 207 -16.48 11.46 -10.83
CA ILE A 207 -17.00 12.49 -9.91
C ILE A 207 -18.52 12.45 -9.82
N GLY A 208 -19.21 12.10 -10.92
CA GLY A 208 -20.64 11.92 -10.94
C GLY A 208 -21.18 10.93 -9.89
N MET A 209 -20.36 9.96 -9.46
CA MET A 209 -20.72 8.99 -8.42
C MET A 209 -20.93 9.64 -7.05
N LEU A 210 -20.29 10.79 -6.79
CA LEU A 210 -20.47 11.55 -5.54
C LEU A 210 -21.89 12.12 -5.36
N ARG A 211 -22.72 12.14 -6.41
CA ARG A 211 -24.16 12.45 -6.31
C ARG A 211 -24.91 11.39 -5.51
N ASN A 212 -24.40 10.14 -5.48
CA ASN A 212 -24.91 9.11 -4.60
C ASN A 212 -24.44 9.39 -3.17
N ARG A 213 -25.37 9.71 -2.27
CA ARG A 213 -25.08 10.08 -0.88
C ARG A 213 -24.26 9.00 -0.14
N SER A 214 -24.58 7.75 -0.34
CA SER A 214 -23.85 6.65 0.33
C SER A 214 -22.42 6.53 -0.18
N TYR A 215 -22.21 6.68 -1.50
CA TYR A 215 -20.88 6.69 -2.07
C TYR A 215 -20.07 7.91 -1.60
N LEU A 216 -20.68 9.09 -1.53
CA LEU A 216 -20.02 10.29 -0.99
C LEU A 216 -19.55 10.07 0.45
N ILE A 217 -20.38 9.46 1.32
CA ILE A 217 -19.98 9.15 2.70
C ILE A 217 -18.84 8.16 2.74
N PHE A 218 -18.91 7.10 1.94
CA PHE A 218 -17.81 6.14 1.80
C PHE A 218 -16.52 6.81 1.29
N PHE A 219 -16.61 7.67 0.27
CA PHE A 219 -15.50 8.38 -0.31
C PHE A 219 -14.81 9.30 0.71
N LEU A 220 -15.57 10.09 1.46
CA LEU A 220 -15.04 10.94 2.53
C LEU A 220 -14.46 10.12 3.69
N ALA A 221 -15.10 9.02 4.07
CA ALA A 221 -14.56 8.09 5.06
C ALA A 221 -13.24 7.47 4.59
N SER A 222 -13.11 7.18 3.29
CA SER A 222 -11.88 6.62 2.69
C SER A 222 -10.72 7.60 2.73
N ILE A 223 -10.97 8.88 2.48
CA ILE A 223 -9.95 9.93 2.68
C ILE A 223 -9.55 10.00 4.16
N ALA A 224 -10.54 10.07 5.05
CA ALA A 224 -10.30 10.29 6.47
C ALA A 224 -9.60 9.11 7.16
N ILE A 225 -9.89 7.85 6.77
CA ILE A 225 -9.24 6.65 7.35
C ILE A 225 -7.78 6.52 6.90
N CYS A 226 -7.40 7.12 5.77
CA CYS A 226 -6.00 7.16 5.36
C CYS A 226 -5.13 8.06 6.26
N ILE A 227 -5.75 8.95 7.04
CA ILE A 227 -4.99 9.73 8.05
C ILE A 227 -4.42 8.80 9.13
N PRO A 228 -5.21 7.96 9.85
CA PRO A 228 -4.67 6.93 10.71
C PRO A 228 -3.69 5.99 10.02
N LEU A 229 -3.96 5.58 8.76
CA LEU A 229 -3.06 4.71 8.00
C LEU A 229 -1.65 5.30 7.85
N ALA A 230 -1.55 6.61 7.66
CA ALA A 230 -0.26 7.29 7.56
C ALA A 230 0.57 7.22 8.86
N PHE A 231 -0.08 7.29 10.03
CA PHE A 231 0.60 7.03 11.30
C PHE A 231 1.18 5.62 11.37
N TYR A 232 0.42 4.63 10.88
CA TYR A 232 0.88 3.26 10.84
C TYR A 232 2.14 3.10 9.99
N TYR A 233 2.13 3.58 8.77
CA TYR A 233 3.28 3.45 7.87
C TYR A 233 4.50 4.21 8.35
N GLY A 234 4.31 5.45 8.84
CA GLY A 234 5.42 6.30 9.25
C GLY A 234 6.06 5.90 10.58
N PHE A 235 5.25 5.46 11.52
CA PHE A 235 5.67 5.45 12.92
C PHE A 235 5.53 4.10 13.64
N THR A 236 4.92 3.06 13.03
CA THR A 236 4.83 1.75 13.72
C THR A 236 6.21 1.12 13.93
N ASN A 237 7.08 1.11 12.92
CA ASN A 237 8.39 0.52 13.06
C ASN A 237 9.28 1.29 14.06
N PRO A 238 9.36 2.64 14.02
CA PRO A 238 10.01 3.42 15.08
C PRO A 238 9.47 3.13 16.48
N PHE A 239 8.14 3.08 16.63
CA PHE A 239 7.50 2.75 17.89
C PHE A 239 7.94 1.40 18.43
N LEU A 240 7.83 0.35 17.62
CA LEU A 240 8.18 -1.01 18.03
C LEU A 240 9.65 -1.12 18.44
N ASN A 241 10.55 -0.43 17.75
CA ASN A 241 11.97 -0.37 18.11
C ASN A 241 12.17 0.40 19.43
N GLU A 242 11.52 1.55 19.63
CA GLU A 242 11.66 2.35 20.84
C GLU A 242 11.12 1.64 22.08
N VAL A 243 10.03 0.86 21.98
CA VAL A 243 9.52 0.02 23.09
C VAL A 243 10.31 -1.28 23.28
N GLY A 244 11.40 -1.49 22.53
CA GLY A 244 12.34 -2.61 22.71
C GLY A 244 11.95 -3.92 22.02
N MET A 245 11.06 -3.88 21.01
CA MET A 245 10.72 -5.07 20.23
C MET A 245 11.91 -5.48 19.35
N LYS A 246 12.38 -6.70 19.51
CA LYS A 246 13.43 -7.26 18.63
C LYS A 246 12.84 -7.63 17.27
N SER A 247 13.60 -7.36 16.19
CA SER A 247 13.19 -7.69 14.83
C SER A 247 11.81 -7.12 14.46
N ALA A 248 11.59 -5.84 14.73
CA ALA A 248 10.30 -5.19 14.54
C ALA A 248 9.79 -5.34 13.09
N ALA A 249 10.65 -5.18 12.08
CA ALA A 249 10.30 -5.39 10.67
C ALA A 249 9.87 -6.84 10.39
N GLY A 250 10.57 -7.82 10.95
CA GLY A 250 10.20 -9.24 10.84
C GLY A 250 8.84 -9.52 11.49
N VAL A 251 8.60 -8.98 12.68
CA VAL A 251 7.30 -9.13 13.39
C VAL A 251 6.17 -8.42 12.63
N GLN A 252 6.42 -7.26 12.06
CA GLN A 252 5.42 -6.56 11.23
C GLN A 252 4.98 -7.38 10.00
N SER A 253 5.79 -8.33 9.53
CA SER A 253 5.40 -9.27 8.45
C SER A 253 4.19 -10.14 8.82
N LEU A 254 3.88 -10.33 10.12
CA LEU A 254 2.65 -10.99 10.57
C LEU A 254 1.39 -10.24 10.11
N GLY A 255 1.49 -8.92 9.93
CA GLY A 255 0.41 -8.11 9.36
C GLY A 255 0.10 -8.51 7.93
N GLN A 256 1.11 -8.72 7.09
CA GLN A 256 0.95 -9.17 5.70
C GLN A 256 0.47 -10.62 5.61
N VAL A 257 0.91 -11.48 6.53
CA VAL A 257 0.36 -12.85 6.62
C VAL A 257 -1.13 -12.79 6.97
N SER A 258 -1.52 -11.94 7.91
CA SER A 258 -2.92 -11.71 8.28
C SER A 258 -3.72 -11.18 7.07
N GLU A 259 -3.20 -10.19 6.35
CA GLU A 259 -3.82 -9.65 5.12
C GLU A 259 -4.08 -10.77 4.10
N LEU A 260 -3.08 -11.60 3.82
CA LEU A 260 -3.26 -12.74 2.91
C LEU A 260 -4.39 -13.67 3.34
N LEU A 261 -4.48 -13.99 4.64
CA LEU A 261 -5.51 -14.90 5.17
C LEU A 261 -6.91 -14.27 5.09
N PHE A 262 -7.05 -13.00 5.46
CA PHE A 262 -8.34 -12.30 5.41
C PHE A 262 -8.77 -12.02 3.98
N MET A 263 -7.85 -11.71 3.05
CA MET A 263 -8.14 -11.58 1.63
C MET A 263 -8.76 -12.87 1.07
N LEU A 264 -8.22 -14.04 1.40
CA LEU A 264 -8.79 -15.33 1.01
C LEU A 264 -10.17 -15.58 1.64
N ALA A 265 -10.43 -15.02 2.80
CA ALA A 265 -11.69 -15.16 3.53
C ALA A 265 -12.75 -14.09 3.15
N ILE A 266 -12.40 -13.05 2.38
CA ILE A 266 -13.34 -11.99 1.96
C ILE A 266 -14.66 -12.54 1.41
N PRO A 267 -14.70 -13.51 0.46
CA PRO A 267 -15.96 -13.98 -0.10
C PRO A 267 -16.92 -14.56 0.96
N LEU A 268 -16.37 -15.26 1.95
CA LEU A 268 -17.13 -15.82 3.06
C LEU A 268 -17.77 -14.74 3.93
N PHE A 269 -16.99 -13.72 4.25
CA PHE A 269 -17.48 -12.60 5.09
C PHE A 269 -18.40 -11.69 4.30
N PHE A 270 -18.08 -11.38 3.06
CA PHE A 270 -18.87 -10.50 2.20
C PHE A 270 -20.30 -11.03 1.99
N SER A 271 -20.43 -12.35 1.73
CA SER A 271 -21.75 -12.99 1.54
C SER A 271 -22.63 -12.96 2.80
N ARG A 272 -22.03 -12.91 4.00
CA ARG A 272 -22.75 -12.92 5.28
C ARG A 272 -22.99 -11.54 5.87
N LEU A 273 -22.06 -10.64 5.69
CA LEU A 273 -22.04 -9.33 6.37
C LEU A 273 -22.50 -8.18 5.46
N GLY A 274 -22.26 -8.27 4.16
CA GLY A 274 -22.49 -7.19 3.21
C GLY A 274 -21.49 -6.04 3.36
N VAL A 275 -21.58 -5.05 2.48
CA VAL A 275 -20.65 -3.94 2.37
C VAL A 275 -20.57 -3.11 3.66
N LYS A 276 -21.74 -2.68 4.19
CA LYS A 276 -21.78 -1.77 5.36
C LYS A 276 -21.08 -2.35 6.58
N LYS A 277 -21.38 -3.61 6.91
CA LYS A 277 -20.81 -4.26 8.10
C LYS A 277 -19.31 -4.53 7.92
N MET A 278 -18.88 -4.95 6.74
CA MET A 278 -17.46 -5.17 6.47
C MET A 278 -16.65 -3.88 6.61
N LEU A 279 -17.09 -2.78 5.97
CA LEU A 279 -16.44 -1.48 6.10
C LEU A 279 -16.39 -1.01 7.57
N ALA A 280 -17.49 -1.17 8.31
CA ALA A 280 -17.57 -0.80 9.73
C ALA A 280 -16.63 -1.64 10.60
N ILE A 281 -16.54 -2.96 10.38
CA ILE A 281 -15.61 -3.85 11.10
C ILE A 281 -14.15 -3.47 10.78
N GLY A 282 -13.83 -3.16 9.51
CA GLY A 282 -12.51 -2.67 9.13
C GLY A 282 -12.14 -1.39 9.89
N MET A 283 -13.05 -0.40 9.94
CA MET A 283 -12.83 0.83 10.70
C MET A 283 -12.72 0.58 12.22
N ALA A 284 -13.55 -0.31 12.78
CA ALA A 284 -13.45 -0.71 14.19
C ALA A 284 -12.10 -1.38 14.50
N ALA A 285 -11.60 -2.22 13.60
CA ALA A 285 -10.28 -2.83 13.72
C ALA A 285 -9.16 -1.77 13.74
N TRP A 286 -9.29 -0.67 12.97
CA TRP A 286 -8.37 0.48 13.06
C TRP A 286 -8.38 1.11 14.45
N VAL A 287 -9.55 1.34 15.05
CA VAL A 287 -9.66 1.88 16.42
C VAL A 287 -8.97 0.94 17.42
N LEU A 288 -9.32 -0.34 17.39
CA LEU A 288 -8.76 -1.35 18.30
C LEU A 288 -7.26 -1.47 18.15
N ARG A 289 -6.74 -1.47 16.92
CA ARG A 289 -5.31 -1.52 16.62
C ARG A 289 -4.54 -0.41 17.31
N TYR A 290 -5.00 0.83 17.18
CA TYR A 290 -4.30 1.96 17.78
C TYR A 290 -4.48 2.01 19.30
N LEU A 291 -5.59 1.52 19.84
CA LEU A 291 -5.73 1.32 21.29
C LEU A 291 -4.74 0.27 21.79
N PHE A 292 -4.56 -0.84 21.09
CA PHE A 292 -3.54 -1.83 21.42
C PHE A 292 -2.12 -1.26 21.35
N PHE A 293 -1.82 -0.42 20.39
CA PHE A 293 -0.52 0.27 20.33
C PHE A 293 -0.36 1.32 21.44
N ALA A 294 -1.43 2.03 21.81
CA ALA A 294 -1.39 3.03 22.87
C ALA A 294 -1.14 2.45 24.26
N TYR A 295 -1.57 1.22 24.50
CA TYR A 295 -1.46 0.54 25.80
C TYR A 295 -0.54 -0.67 25.80
N GLY A 296 -0.01 -1.05 24.64
CA GLY A 296 1.01 -2.09 24.50
C GLY A 296 2.40 -1.58 24.85
N ASP A 297 3.22 -2.42 25.43
CA ASP A 297 4.60 -2.13 25.75
C ASP A 297 5.50 -3.35 25.49
N GLY A 298 6.82 -3.14 25.57
CA GLY A 298 7.81 -4.20 25.33
C GLY A 298 7.95 -5.24 26.45
N LEU A 299 7.25 -5.09 27.57
CA LEU A 299 7.42 -5.92 28.77
C LEU A 299 6.13 -6.67 29.15
N GLY A 300 5.16 -5.99 29.75
CA GLY A 300 3.96 -6.62 30.31
C GLY A 300 2.86 -6.86 29.30
N ASN A 301 2.69 -5.93 28.35
CA ASN A 301 1.59 -5.91 27.38
C ASN A 301 2.07 -6.17 25.94
N TYR A 302 3.13 -6.95 25.77
CA TYR A 302 3.69 -7.31 24.47
C TYR A 302 2.66 -7.95 23.51
N TRP A 303 1.73 -8.74 24.06
CA TRP A 303 0.66 -9.35 23.29
C TRP A 303 -0.24 -8.32 22.58
N MET A 304 -0.43 -7.13 23.17
CA MET A 304 -1.21 -6.05 22.54
C MET A 304 -0.53 -5.58 21.26
N LEU A 305 0.80 -5.49 21.24
CA LEU A 305 1.56 -5.10 20.04
C LEU A 305 1.35 -6.13 18.92
N ILE A 306 1.42 -7.42 19.26
CA ILE A 306 1.22 -8.51 18.29
C ILE A 306 -0.21 -8.48 17.74
N VAL A 307 -1.23 -8.36 18.62
CA VAL A 307 -2.63 -8.27 18.17
C VAL A 307 -2.83 -7.03 17.29
N GLY A 308 -2.27 -5.88 17.68
CA GLY A 308 -2.31 -4.66 16.91
C GLY A 308 -1.71 -4.82 15.50
N ILE A 309 -0.62 -5.57 15.37
CA ILE A 309 -0.01 -5.90 14.07
C ILE A 309 -0.90 -6.84 13.27
N VAL A 310 -1.40 -7.92 13.87
CA VAL A 310 -2.23 -8.94 13.19
C VAL A 310 -3.58 -8.37 12.74
N LEU A 311 -4.14 -7.37 13.42
CA LEU A 311 -5.34 -6.67 12.97
C LEU A 311 -5.18 -6.00 11.59
N HIS A 312 -3.95 -5.97 11.02
CA HIS A 312 -3.70 -5.35 9.71
C HIS A 312 -4.59 -5.92 8.59
N GLY A 313 -4.72 -7.23 8.52
CA GLY A 313 -5.55 -7.86 7.49
C GLY A 313 -7.02 -7.41 7.57
N ILE A 314 -7.61 -7.38 8.78
CA ILE A 314 -8.98 -6.91 8.94
C ILE A 314 -9.09 -5.42 8.58
N CYS A 315 -8.16 -4.59 9.07
CA CYS A 315 -8.14 -3.17 8.75
C CYS A 315 -8.12 -2.91 7.25
N TYR A 316 -7.23 -3.62 6.55
CA TYR A 316 -6.96 -3.37 5.14
C TYR A 316 -8.02 -4.01 4.25
N ASP A 317 -8.26 -5.30 4.40
CA ASP A 317 -9.13 -6.05 3.49
C ASP A 317 -10.61 -5.70 3.67
N PHE A 318 -11.07 -5.59 4.92
CA PHE A 318 -12.48 -5.27 5.17
C PHE A 318 -12.81 -3.83 4.84
N PHE A 319 -11.83 -2.93 4.78
CA PHE A 319 -12.08 -1.55 4.37
C PHE A 319 -11.70 -1.31 2.91
N PHE A 320 -10.43 -1.47 2.54
CA PHE A 320 -9.96 -1.07 1.21
C PHE A 320 -10.42 -2.04 0.12
N VAL A 321 -10.24 -3.36 0.30
CA VAL A 321 -10.66 -4.32 -0.73
C VAL A 321 -12.18 -4.34 -0.88
N THR A 322 -12.93 -4.33 0.24
CA THR A 322 -14.39 -4.20 0.20
C THR A 322 -14.82 -2.89 -0.46
N GLY A 323 -14.12 -1.79 -0.18
CA GLY A 323 -14.37 -0.48 -0.79
C GLY A 323 -14.14 -0.45 -2.30
N GLN A 324 -13.10 -1.15 -2.78
CA GLN A 324 -12.87 -1.33 -4.22
C GLN A 324 -13.99 -2.12 -4.87
N ILE A 325 -14.43 -3.23 -4.26
CA ILE A 325 -15.58 -4.02 -4.74
C ILE A 325 -16.85 -3.16 -4.78
N TYR A 326 -17.11 -2.39 -3.72
CA TYR A 326 -18.28 -1.49 -3.67
C TYR A 326 -18.23 -0.43 -4.76
N THR A 327 -17.06 0.15 -5.01
CA THR A 327 -16.83 1.14 -6.06
C THR A 327 -17.07 0.54 -7.44
N ASP A 328 -16.54 -0.64 -7.72
CA ASP A 328 -16.72 -1.36 -8.99
C ASP A 328 -18.20 -1.65 -9.28
N ASN A 329 -18.89 -2.19 -8.28
CA ASN A 329 -20.30 -2.53 -8.40
C ASN A 329 -21.18 -1.30 -8.68
N LEU A 330 -20.83 -0.16 -8.09
CA LEU A 330 -21.58 1.08 -8.30
C LEU A 330 -21.25 1.76 -9.64
N ALA A 331 -20.01 1.69 -10.08
CA ALA A 331 -19.54 2.33 -11.32
C ALA A 331 -20.11 1.67 -12.58
N GLY A 332 -20.40 0.36 -12.53
CA GLY A 332 -20.78 -0.43 -13.70
C GLY A 332 -19.64 -0.58 -14.71
N GLU A 333 -19.80 -1.45 -15.70
CA GLU A 333 -18.72 -1.86 -16.61
C GLU A 333 -18.05 -0.69 -17.35
N ARG A 334 -18.77 0.39 -17.64
CA ARG A 334 -18.28 1.53 -18.42
C ARG A 334 -17.25 2.38 -17.66
N PHE A 335 -17.39 2.51 -16.34
CA PHE A 335 -16.62 3.47 -15.54
C PHE A 335 -15.72 2.82 -14.48
N LYS A 336 -15.58 1.50 -14.45
CA LYS A 336 -14.79 0.78 -13.44
C LYS A 336 -13.38 1.35 -13.28
N SER A 337 -12.63 1.46 -14.36
CA SER A 337 -11.24 1.97 -14.30
C SER A 337 -11.15 3.40 -13.79
N SER A 338 -12.04 4.29 -14.25
CA SER A 338 -12.13 5.68 -13.78
C SER A 338 -12.49 5.75 -12.29
N ALA A 339 -13.42 4.91 -11.85
CA ALA A 339 -13.85 4.86 -10.45
C ALA A 339 -12.75 4.35 -9.51
N GLN A 340 -12.00 3.32 -9.92
CA GLN A 340 -10.84 2.82 -9.17
C GLN A 340 -9.71 3.87 -9.13
N GLY A 341 -9.44 4.55 -10.23
CA GLY A 341 -8.50 5.67 -10.25
C GLY A 341 -8.91 6.79 -9.31
N PHE A 342 -10.20 7.13 -9.29
CA PHE A 342 -10.75 8.19 -8.45
C PHE A 342 -10.68 7.86 -6.95
N ILE A 343 -11.02 6.63 -6.53
CA ILE A 343 -10.88 6.22 -5.12
C ILE A 343 -9.40 6.09 -4.71
N THR A 344 -8.52 5.68 -5.63
CA THR A 344 -7.08 5.64 -5.39
C THR A 344 -6.51 7.05 -5.20
N LEU A 345 -6.94 8.03 -6.01
CA LEU A 345 -6.58 9.43 -5.84
C LEU A 345 -7.05 9.96 -4.47
N ALA A 346 -8.27 9.61 -4.06
CA ALA A 346 -8.82 10.01 -2.76
C ALA A 346 -8.01 9.44 -1.59
N THR A 347 -7.68 8.15 -1.65
CA THR A 347 -6.98 7.43 -0.57
C THR A 347 -5.48 7.71 -0.58
N TYR A 348 -4.75 7.14 -1.55
CA TYR A 348 -3.29 7.26 -1.62
C TYR A 348 -2.80 8.66 -2.03
N GLY A 349 -3.62 9.42 -2.77
CA GLY A 349 -3.34 10.83 -3.06
C GLY A 349 -3.67 11.72 -1.86
N VAL A 350 -4.95 12.10 -1.72
CA VAL A 350 -5.38 13.15 -0.77
C VAL A 350 -5.30 12.69 0.69
N GLY A 351 -5.83 11.51 1.01
CA GLY A 351 -5.90 11.01 2.38
C GLY A 351 -4.51 10.79 2.98
N MET A 352 -3.63 10.11 2.24
CA MET A 352 -2.25 9.90 2.68
C MET A 352 -1.45 11.20 2.74
N LEU A 353 -1.65 12.14 1.82
CA LEU A 353 -0.99 13.45 1.87
C LEU A 353 -1.30 14.18 3.18
N ILE A 354 -2.58 14.28 3.55
CA ILE A 354 -2.99 14.90 4.81
C ILE A 354 -2.41 14.12 5.99
N GLY A 355 -2.53 12.80 5.96
CA GLY A 355 -2.13 11.92 7.04
C GLY A 355 -0.64 11.96 7.33
N THR A 356 0.23 11.92 6.31
CA THR A 356 1.68 11.92 6.47
C THR A 356 2.19 13.24 7.05
N LEU A 357 1.63 14.37 6.60
CA LEU A 357 2.00 15.69 7.14
C LEU A 357 1.53 15.88 8.58
N LEU A 358 0.32 15.38 8.89
CA LEU A 358 -0.24 15.47 10.24
C LEU A 358 0.52 14.57 11.22
N SER A 359 0.77 13.32 10.83
CA SER A 359 1.43 12.33 11.69
C SER A 359 2.85 12.75 12.06
N GLY A 360 3.61 13.33 11.12
CA GLY A 360 4.96 13.83 11.40
C GLY A 360 4.97 14.97 12.41
N ARG A 361 4.04 15.94 12.28
CA ARG A 361 3.93 17.05 13.23
C ARG A 361 3.49 16.58 14.63
N ILE A 362 2.56 15.65 14.70
CA ILE A 362 2.11 15.08 15.97
C ILE A 362 3.26 14.31 16.64
N PHE A 363 4.00 13.52 15.88
CA PHE A 363 5.18 12.83 16.41
C PHE A 363 6.18 13.83 17.03
N ASP A 364 6.53 14.91 16.35
CA ASP A 364 7.43 15.94 16.87
C ASP A 364 6.86 16.63 18.12
N ALA A 365 5.55 16.89 18.16
CA ALA A 365 4.88 17.56 19.28
C ALA A 365 4.83 16.72 20.57
N TYR A 366 4.86 15.40 20.46
CA TYR A 366 4.85 14.46 21.61
C TYR A 366 6.22 13.84 21.89
N GLN A 367 7.30 14.47 21.45
CA GLN A 367 8.64 14.12 21.87
C GLN A 367 8.86 14.52 23.34
N THR A 368 9.24 13.56 24.19
CA THR A 368 9.45 13.76 25.65
C THR A 368 10.92 14.01 25.99
N THR A 369 11.83 13.32 25.29
CA THR A 369 13.28 13.54 25.37
C THR A 369 13.86 13.50 23.96
N PRO A 370 15.15 13.82 23.76
CA PRO A 370 15.76 13.72 22.44
C PRO A 370 15.61 12.34 21.74
N THR A 371 15.29 11.28 22.47
CA THR A 371 15.24 9.91 21.98
C THR A 371 13.96 9.16 22.34
N THR A 372 13.03 9.77 23.08
CA THR A 372 11.80 9.13 23.53
C THR A 372 10.56 9.97 23.25
N HIS A 373 9.42 9.31 23.11
CA HIS A 373 8.15 9.91 22.73
C HIS A 373 7.01 9.43 23.64
N ASP A 374 5.98 10.24 23.80
CA ASP A 374 4.71 9.81 24.40
C ASP A 374 3.89 9.03 23.35
N TRP A 375 4.27 7.76 23.17
CA TRP A 375 3.61 6.87 22.23
C TRP A 375 2.14 6.64 22.54
N ARG A 376 1.75 6.73 23.80
CA ARG A 376 0.34 6.60 24.17
C ARG A 376 -0.49 7.70 23.52
N MET A 377 -0.07 8.94 23.64
CA MET A 377 -0.78 10.07 23.03
C MET A 377 -0.68 10.03 21.49
N ILE A 378 0.48 9.68 20.93
CA ILE A 378 0.67 9.53 19.48
C ILE A 378 -0.32 8.52 18.89
N TRP A 379 -0.60 7.39 19.57
CA TRP A 379 -1.53 6.38 19.08
C TRP A 379 -3.01 6.65 19.42
N LEU A 380 -3.30 7.37 20.52
CA LEU A 380 -4.68 7.75 20.85
C LEU A 380 -5.28 8.73 19.83
N ILE A 381 -4.46 9.57 19.20
CA ILE A 381 -4.93 10.53 18.19
C ILE A 381 -5.49 9.79 16.96
N PRO A 382 -4.75 8.92 16.24
CA PRO A 382 -5.31 8.16 15.13
C PRO A 382 -6.43 7.20 15.55
N ALA A 383 -6.44 6.68 16.80
CA ALA A 383 -7.56 5.93 17.33
C ALA A 383 -8.84 6.79 17.40
N GLY A 384 -8.71 8.02 17.92
CA GLY A 384 -9.81 8.98 17.98
C GLY A 384 -10.32 9.38 16.59
N ILE A 385 -9.43 9.64 15.64
CA ILE A 385 -9.81 9.94 14.24
C ILE A 385 -10.56 8.75 13.64
N ALA A 386 -10.03 7.53 13.76
CA ALA A 386 -10.70 6.32 13.24
C ALA A 386 -12.08 6.10 13.90
N ALA A 387 -12.21 6.36 15.21
CA ALA A 387 -13.47 6.25 15.92
C ALA A 387 -14.50 7.29 15.42
N LEU A 388 -14.09 8.53 15.21
CA LEU A 388 -14.96 9.57 14.64
C LEU A 388 -15.43 9.23 13.23
N VAL A 389 -14.52 8.71 12.38
CA VAL A 389 -14.87 8.25 11.02
C VAL A 389 -15.86 7.09 11.09
N LEU A 390 -15.64 6.11 11.97
CA LEU A 390 -16.56 4.99 12.18
C LEU A 390 -17.95 5.46 12.61
N LEU A 391 -18.03 6.34 13.61
CA LEU A 391 -19.31 6.88 14.11
C LEU A 391 -20.05 7.65 13.02
N ALA A 392 -19.35 8.52 12.29
CA ALA A 392 -19.91 9.25 11.15
C ALA A 392 -20.41 8.29 10.07
N PHE A 393 -19.61 7.27 9.72
CA PHE A 393 -20.00 6.27 8.74
C PHE A 393 -21.26 5.49 9.18
N LEU A 394 -21.32 5.02 10.41
CA LEU A 394 -22.49 4.29 10.93
C LEU A 394 -23.76 5.14 10.93
N ALA A 395 -23.63 6.43 11.26
CA ALA A 395 -24.77 7.37 11.31
C ALA A 395 -25.31 7.72 9.91
N PHE A 396 -24.43 7.92 8.94
CA PHE A 396 -24.83 8.51 7.67
C PHE A 396 -24.82 7.54 6.48
N PHE A 397 -24.00 6.47 6.51
CA PHE A 397 -23.97 5.50 5.42
C PHE A 397 -25.21 4.59 5.46
N ARG A 398 -25.93 4.54 4.35
CA ARG A 398 -27.07 3.65 4.17
C ARG A 398 -26.76 2.70 3.01
N GLU A 399 -26.72 1.42 3.29
CA GLU A 399 -26.58 0.41 2.25
C GLU A 399 -27.79 0.46 1.34
N GLN A 400 -27.59 0.72 0.07
CA GLN A 400 -28.65 0.63 -0.92
C GLN A 400 -28.80 -0.82 -1.33
N PRO A 401 -30.02 -1.33 -1.53
CA PRO A 401 -30.22 -2.64 -2.13
C PRO A 401 -29.49 -2.65 -3.48
N GLN A 402 -28.44 -3.42 -3.58
CA GLN A 402 -27.81 -3.65 -4.88
C GLN A 402 -28.75 -4.54 -5.70
N PRO A 403 -28.94 -4.28 -7.00
CA PRO A 403 -29.56 -5.26 -7.87
C PRO A 403 -28.80 -6.59 -7.67
N GLN A 404 -29.51 -7.66 -7.35
CA GLN A 404 -28.92 -9.00 -7.07
C GLN A 404 -28.25 -9.64 -8.30
N THR A 405 -27.83 -8.86 -9.26
CA THR A 405 -27.23 -9.29 -10.53
C THR A 405 -25.72 -9.33 -10.42
N ALA A 406 -25.20 -10.50 -10.41
CA ALA A 406 -23.90 -11.03 -10.75
C ALA A 406 -23.11 -11.71 -9.63
N MET A 407 -23.01 -11.17 -8.41
CA MET A 407 -22.11 -11.75 -7.40
C MET A 407 -22.75 -12.91 -6.61
N ALA A 408 -24.07 -12.90 -6.40
CA ALA A 408 -24.77 -14.02 -5.76
C ALA A 408 -24.86 -15.25 -6.68
N ASP A 409 -24.93 -15.04 -7.99
CA ASP A 409 -24.92 -16.12 -8.98
C ASP A 409 -23.50 -16.66 -9.23
N THR A 410 -22.48 -15.78 -9.20
CA THR A 410 -21.07 -16.18 -9.28
C THR A 410 -20.59 -16.98 -8.07
N LEU A 411 -21.13 -16.70 -6.89
CA LEU A 411 -20.77 -17.41 -5.64
C LEU A 411 -21.62 -18.68 -5.40
N ARG A 412 -22.75 -18.83 -6.09
CA ARG A 412 -23.62 -20.03 -6.03
C ARG A 412 -23.25 -21.10 -7.05
N ASP A 413 -22.52 -20.74 -8.11
CA ASP A 413 -22.02 -21.70 -9.07
C ASP A 413 -20.63 -22.17 -8.61
N PRO A 414 -20.49 -23.42 -8.15
CA PRO A 414 -19.20 -23.99 -7.75
C PRO A 414 -18.18 -24.05 -8.89
N ALA A 415 -18.59 -23.77 -10.12
CA ALA A 415 -17.72 -23.66 -11.30
C ALA A 415 -17.20 -22.23 -11.53
N THR A 416 -17.67 -21.22 -10.80
CA THR A 416 -17.23 -19.83 -10.98
C THR A 416 -16.11 -19.49 -9.99
N PRO A 417 -14.91 -19.18 -10.47
CA PRO A 417 -13.77 -18.89 -9.60
C PRO A 417 -13.89 -17.53 -8.90
N LEU A 418 -13.44 -17.49 -7.65
CA LEU A 418 -13.45 -16.38 -6.69
C LEU A 418 -12.67 -15.11 -7.10
N THR A 419 -12.38 -14.88 -8.37
CA THR A 419 -11.42 -13.89 -8.87
C THR A 419 -12.03 -12.69 -9.59
N GLN A 420 -13.34 -12.44 -9.45
CA GLN A 420 -13.93 -11.18 -9.94
C GLN A 420 -13.80 -10.01 -8.95
N ALA A 421 -13.12 -10.20 -7.81
CA ALA A 421 -13.12 -9.25 -6.71
C ALA A 421 -11.73 -8.81 -6.24
N VAL A 422 -10.69 -8.84 -7.10
CA VAL A 422 -9.37 -8.24 -6.75
C VAL A 422 -8.81 -7.47 -7.95
#